data_a2045c81ba38cc53e28423780511545c
#
_entry.id   a2045c81ba38cc53e28423780511545c
#
_cell.length_a   1.000
_cell.length_b   1.000
_cell.length_c   1.000
_cell.angle_alpha   90.00
_cell.angle_beta   90.00
_cell.angle_gamma   90.00
#
_symmetry.space_group_name_H-M   'P 1'
#
loop_
_entity.id
_entity.type
_entity.pdbx_description
1 polymer ?
#
loop_
_entity_poly.entity_id
_entity_poly.type
_entity_poly.pdbx_seq_one_letter_code
_entity_poly.pdbx_strand_id
1 'polypeptide(L)'
;MELLHAEVGLSQLSKAGEELCGDNVEVVRTATDTIIVISDGLGSGVKANILATLTTKIASSMLKRGIPLEDVVDTITATLPVXXAYSTFHIIKISDDGLATVVEFDCPSTFLKRNNHVIVFPTVEKVVGGKVIREGQLSLQENDVLVAVSDGVIHAGIGGLLKLGWGWQGIAQQLASESAKVINADSLSQQVIRCCQGYYLDKAGDDSTVVSVKIRRPLHLTILTGPPADRSYDQKVVKRFLQQPGKKVIAGGTTANIVSRVTSRPLKVNLDYHDPAIPPTGRIEGIDLVTEGVLTLNAAVDRLRSAGIGKQQDGASLLARMLLEADQINIIAGSAVNPAHQNPNFPVQINIKSQVLNQLLAVLKEKGKQVAIEWV
;
A
#
# COMPACT_ATOMS: atom_id res chain seq x y z
N MET A 1 5.47 -18.78 -12.03
CA MET A 1 4.18 -18.07 -11.84
C MET A 1 4.47 -16.60 -11.60
N GLU A 2 3.78 -15.75 -12.36
CA GLU A 2 4.01 -14.30 -12.25
C GLU A 2 3.29 -13.76 -11.01
N LEU A 3 4.02 -13.03 -10.16
CA LEU A 3 3.46 -12.48 -8.94
C LEU A 3 2.54 -11.30 -9.26
N LEU A 4 1.47 -11.17 -8.49
CA LEU A 4 0.51 -10.08 -8.57
C LEU A 4 0.54 -9.27 -7.28
N HIS A 5 0.16 -8.02 -7.39
CA HIS A 5 0.10 -7.09 -6.26
C HIS A 5 -1.33 -6.55 -6.13
N ALA A 6 -1.83 -6.50 -4.91
CA ALA A 6 -3.13 -5.91 -4.60
C ALA A 6 -2.90 -4.47 -4.13
N GLU A 7 -3.17 -3.53 -5.02
CA GLU A 7 -3.10 -2.09 -4.70
C GLU A 7 -4.41 -1.70 -4.04
N VAL A 8 -4.36 -1.12 -2.85
CA VAL A 8 -5.54 -0.82 -2.05
C VAL A 8 -5.77 0.69 -1.99
N GLY A 9 -7.01 1.10 -2.25
CA GLY A 9 -7.47 2.48 -2.07
C GLY A 9 -8.61 2.53 -1.08
N LEU A 10 -8.67 3.59 -0.30
CA LEU A 10 -9.66 3.76 0.76
C LEU A 10 -10.20 5.18 0.76
N SER A 11 -11.51 5.33 0.82
CA SER A 11 -12.16 6.63 1.02
C SER A 11 -13.34 6.47 1.97
N GLN A 12 -13.51 7.44 2.86
CA GLN A 12 -14.57 7.41 3.86
C GLN A 12 -15.28 8.76 3.94
N LEU A 13 -16.54 8.71 4.36
CA LEU A 13 -17.38 9.88 4.58
C LEU A 13 -18.11 9.64 5.91
N SER A 14 -17.91 10.52 6.87
CA SER A 14 -18.60 10.42 8.17
C SER A 14 -20.03 10.91 8.07
N LYS A 15 -20.90 10.29 8.85
CA LYS A 15 -22.31 10.72 9.01
C LYS A 15 -22.36 12.19 9.41
N ALA A 16 -23.29 12.93 8.85
CA ALA A 16 -23.44 14.34 9.13
C ALA A 16 -23.68 14.58 10.62
N GLY A 17 -22.86 15.44 11.21
CA GLY A 17 -22.92 15.75 12.64
C GLY A 17 -22.04 14.88 13.53
N GLU A 18 -21.39 13.86 12.97
CA GLU A 18 -20.47 13.02 13.74
C GLU A 18 -19.02 13.42 13.45
N GLU A 19 -18.19 13.39 14.48
CA GLU A 19 -16.75 13.72 14.35
C GLU A 19 -15.92 12.52 13.86
N LEU A 20 -16.40 11.31 14.14
CA LEU A 20 -15.69 10.08 13.79
C LEU A 20 -16.59 9.19 12.92
N CYS A 21 -15.99 8.58 11.93
CA CYS A 21 -16.66 7.55 11.12
C CYS A 21 -16.85 6.30 12.00
N GLY A 22 -18.04 5.74 11.98
CA GLY A 22 -18.36 4.50 12.70
C GLY A 22 -17.75 3.27 12.04
N ASP A 23 -17.32 3.40 10.78
CA ASP A 23 -16.63 2.33 10.05
C ASP A 23 -15.15 2.34 10.35
N ASN A 24 -14.51 1.18 10.30
CA ASN A 24 -13.06 1.09 10.37
C ASN A 24 -12.50 0.12 9.33
N VAL A 25 -11.31 0.41 8.85
CA VAL A 25 -10.60 -0.43 7.87
C VAL A 25 -9.17 -0.64 8.34
N GLU A 26 -8.72 -1.88 8.32
CA GLU A 26 -7.32 -2.25 8.55
C GLU A 26 -6.79 -2.94 7.31
N VAL A 27 -5.61 -2.53 6.88
CA VAL A 27 -4.89 -3.17 5.77
C VAL A 27 -3.58 -3.70 6.34
N VAL A 28 -3.36 -5.00 6.17
CA VAL A 28 -2.15 -5.67 6.64
C VAL A 28 -1.49 -6.35 5.45
N ARG A 29 -0.18 -6.21 5.35
CA ARG A 29 0.60 -6.92 4.34
C ARG A 29 1.56 -7.88 5.04
N THR A 30 1.57 -9.12 4.59
CA THR A 30 2.52 -10.13 5.00
C THR A 30 3.51 -10.37 3.85
N ALA A 31 4.40 -11.34 4.00
CA ALA A 31 5.36 -11.68 2.93
C ALA A 31 4.65 -12.14 1.65
N THR A 32 3.46 -12.74 1.76
CA THR A 32 2.75 -13.36 0.64
C THR A 32 1.34 -12.85 0.42
N ASP A 33 0.76 -12.10 1.37
CA ASP A 33 -0.67 -11.77 1.33
C ASP A 33 -0.92 -10.30 1.60
N THR A 34 -1.96 -9.78 0.97
CA THR A 34 -2.59 -8.51 1.35
C THR A 34 -3.92 -8.84 1.98
N ILE A 35 -4.17 -8.32 3.19
CA ILE A 35 -5.36 -8.62 3.97
C ILE A 35 -6.06 -7.31 4.31
N ILE A 36 -7.33 -7.22 4.01
CA ILE A 36 -8.16 -6.05 4.28
C ILE A 36 -9.30 -6.50 5.20
N VAL A 37 -9.48 -5.80 6.31
CA VAL A 37 -10.59 -6.04 7.22
C VAL A 37 -11.38 -4.75 7.34
N ILE A 38 -12.67 -4.82 7.04
CA ILE A 38 -13.59 -3.68 7.10
C ILE A 38 -14.66 -4.05 8.12
N SER A 39 -15.03 -3.11 8.96
CA SER A 39 -16.11 -3.31 9.92
C SER A 39 -16.91 -2.02 10.07
N ASP A 40 -18.23 -2.18 10.16
CA ASP A 40 -19.18 -1.12 10.44
C ASP A 40 -19.72 -1.40 11.84
N GLY A 41 -19.54 -0.47 12.76
CA GLY A 41 -20.05 -0.59 14.13
C GLY A 41 -21.49 -0.10 14.23
N LEU A 42 -22.31 -0.85 14.94
CA LEU A 42 -23.72 -0.52 15.09
C LEU A 42 -23.90 0.87 15.69
N GLY A 43 -24.68 1.70 15.02
CA GLY A 43 -24.97 3.08 15.42
C GLY A 43 -24.09 4.06 14.67
N SER A 44 -23.64 5.09 15.36
CA SER A 44 -22.76 6.09 14.75
C SER A 44 -21.84 6.69 15.82
N GLY A 45 -20.85 7.43 15.36
CA GLY A 45 -19.95 8.17 16.24
C GLY A 45 -19.00 7.27 17.03
N VAL A 46 -18.66 7.71 18.24
CA VAL A 46 -17.57 7.12 19.04
C VAL A 46 -17.82 5.63 19.36
N LYS A 47 -19.05 5.27 19.75
CA LYS A 47 -19.34 3.87 20.10
C LYS A 47 -19.18 2.93 18.91
N ALA A 48 -19.75 3.32 17.78
CA ALA A 48 -19.65 2.53 16.55
C ALA A 48 -18.17 2.42 16.14
N ASN A 49 -17.43 3.51 16.19
CA ASN A 49 -16.00 3.54 15.86
C ASN A 49 -15.20 2.56 16.75
N ILE A 50 -15.48 2.54 18.07
CA ILE A 50 -14.77 1.64 18.99
C ILE A 50 -15.03 0.18 18.61
N LEU A 51 -16.30 -0.18 18.35
CA LEU A 51 -16.66 -1.56 17.99
C LEU A 51 -16.00 -1.98 16.69
N ALA A 52 -16.08 -1.12 15.67
CA ALA A 52 -15.47 -1.40 14.38
C ALA A 52 -13.95 -1.54 14.51
N THR A 53 -13.33 -0.65 15.28
CA THR A 53 -11.87 -0.68 15.51
C THR A 53 -11.45 -1.97 16.21
N LEU A 54 -12.18 -2.38 17.25
CA LEU A 54 -11.88 -3.63 17.96
C LEU A 54 -11.98 -4.84 17.02
N THR A 55 -13.04 -4.89 16.23
CA THR A 55 -13.26 -6.00 15.27
C THR A 55 -12.11 -6.08 14.26
N THR A 56 -11.78 -4.96 13.65
CA THR A 56 -10.71 -4.93 12.62
C THR A 56 -9.34 -5.22 13.23
N LYS A 57 -9.06 -4.70 14.42
CA LYS A 57 -7.77 -4.92 15.10
C LYS A 57 -7.58 -6.38 15.53
N ILE A 58 -8.64 -6.99 16.07
CA ILE A 58 -8.59 -8.41 16.45
C ILE A 58 -8.31 -9.26 15.20
N ALA A 59 -9.13 -9.08 14.16
CA ALA A 59 -9.02 -9.87 12.94
C ALA A 59 -7.64 -9.68 12.28
N SER A 60 -7.22 -8.42 12.09
CA SER A 60 -5.96 -8.13 11.40
C SER A 60 -4.75 -8.62 12.18
N SER A 61 -4.78 -8.52 13.51
CA SER A 61 -3.69 -9.01 14.37
C SER A 61 -3.54 -10.52 14.29
N MET A 62 -4.65 -11.24 14.31
CA MET A 62 -4.65 -12.70 14.18
C MET A 62 -4.13 -13.13 12.80
N LEU A 63 -4.64 -12.49 11.74
CA LEU A 63 -4.25 -12.82 10.36
C LEU A 63 -2.79 -12.50 10.11
N LYS A 64 -2.28 -11.40 10.66
CA LYS A 64 -0.86 -11.02 10.54
C LYS A 64 0.05 -12.07 11.19
N ARG A 65 -0.42 -12.73 12.24
CA ARG A 65 0.33 -13.81 12.92
C ARG A 65 0.19 -15.16 12.21
N GLY A 66 -0.52 -15.22 11.08
CA GLY A 66 -0.70 -16.45 10.32
C GLY A 66 -1.77 -17.38 10.85
N ILE A 67 -2.65 -16.89 11.75
CA ILE A 67 -3.76 -17.70 12.24
C ILE A 67 -4.72 -17.96 11.06
N PRO A 68 -5.17 -19.20 10.86
CA PRO A 68 -6.06 -19.52 9.75
C PRO A 68 -7.33 -18.66 9.76
N LEU A 69 -7.77 -18.28 8.56
CA LEU A 69 -8.95 -17.41 8.39
C LEU A 69 -10.19 -17.98 9.10
N GLU A 70 -10.37 -19.29 9.04
CA GLU A 70 -11.49 -19.96 9.72
C GLU A 70 -11.48 -19.70 11.23
N ASP A 71 -10.31 -19.83 11.86
CA ASP A 71 -10.15 -19.58 13.30
C ASP A 71 -10.40 -18.12 13.66
N VAL A 72 -9.98 -17.20 12.77
CA VAL A 72 -10.23 -15.75 12.94
C VAL A 72 -11.73 -15.48 12.90
N VAL A 73 -12.44 -16.05 11.94
CA VAL A 73 -13.88 -15.89 11.80
C VAL A 73 -14.61 -16.47 13.02
N ASP A 74 -14.20 -17.65 13.49
CA ASP A 74 -14.74 -18.25 14.70
C ASP A 74 -14.55 -17.34 15.92
N THR A 75 -13.34 -16.79 16.06
CA THR A 75 -13.02 -15.90 17.18
C THR A 75 -13.86 -14.63 17.15
N ILE A 76 -13.95 -13.98 15.97
CA ILE A 76 -14.74 -12.75 15.83
C ILE A 76 -16.21 -13.03 16.14
N THR A 77 -16.77 -14.09 15.57
CA THR A 77 -18.19 -14.41 15.78
C THR A 77 -18.49 -14.74 17.24
N ALA A 78 -17.53 -15.36 17.94
CA ALA A 78 -17.68 -15.69 19.36
C ALA A 78 -17.51 -14.47 20.27
N THR A 79 -16.70 -13.50 19.87
CA THR A 79 -16.37 -12.32 20.71
C THR A 79 -17.26 -11.12 20.43
N LEU A 80 -17.95 -11.06 19.27
CA LEU A 80 -18.88 -9.97 18.98
C LEU A 80 -20.02 -9.99 20.02
N PRO A 81 -20.28 -8.89 20.75
CA PRO A 81 -21.31 -8.85 21.77
C PRO A 81 -22.66 -9.16 21.15
N VAL A 82 -23.45 -9.89 21.95
CA VAL A 82 -24.83 -10.20 21.58
C VAL A 82 -25.71 -9.11 22.11
N UNK A 83 -26.40 -8.62 21.36
CA UNK A 83 -27.37 -7.68 21.75
C UNK A 83 -27.04 -6.24 21.48
N UNK A 84 -26.89 -5.53 21.99
CA UNK A 84 -26.75 -4.13 21.91
C UNK A 84 -25.46 -3.61 21.33
N ALA A 85 -24.54 -4.39 21.28
CA ALA A 85 -23.28 -3.95 20.67
C ALA A 85 -22.91 -4.95 19.58
N TYR A 86 -22.81 -4.49 18.36
CA TYR A 86 -22.73 -5.34 17.17
C TYR A 86 -21.88 -4.64 16.12
N SER A 87 -21.11 -5.39 15.37
CA SER A 87 -20.41 -4.86 14.19
C SER A 87 -20.41 -5.91 13.08
N THR A 88 -20.41 -5.41 11.87
CA THR A 88 -20.24 -6.24 10.68
C THR A 88 -18.76 -6.58 10.52
N PHE A 89 -18.46 -7.52 9.65
CA PHE A 89 -17.07 -7.66 9.18
C PHE A 89 -17.04 -8.14 7.73
N HIS A 90 -16.02 -7.68 7.05
CA HIS A 90 -15.77 -7.98 5.65
C HIS A 90 -14.25 -8.17 5.53
N ILE A 91 -13.82 -9.39 5.26
CA ILE A 91 -12.41 -9.73 5.15
C ILE A 91 -12.10 -10.08 3.70
N ILE A 92 -11.07 -9.43 3.13
CA ILE A 92 -10.56 -9.74 1.81
C ILE A 92 -9.09 -10.11 1.97
N LYS A 93 -8.72 -11.34 1.63
CA LYS A 93 -7.34 -11.80 1.66
C LYS A 93 -6.93 -12.15 0.24
N ILE A 94 -5.86 -11.53 -0.24
CA ILE A 94 -5.36 -11.76 -1.61
C ILE A 94 -3.90 -12.19 -1.50
N SER A 95 -3.61 -13.39 -1.98
CA SER A 95 -2.24 -13.88 -2.02
C SER A 95 -1.51 -13.36 -3.26
N ASP A 96 -0.18 -13.41 -3.22
CA ASP A 96 0.66 -12.90 -4.30
C ASP A 96 0.55 -13.72 -5.60
N ASP A 97 -0.07 -14.91 -5.55
CA ASP A 97 -0.41 -15.68 -6.75
C ASP A 97 -1.78 -15.30 -7.32
N GLY A 98 -2.48 -14.36 -6.69
CA GLY A 98 -3.76 -13.84 -7.16
C GLY A 98 -4.99 -14.52 -6.56
N LEU A 99 -4.83 -15.50 -5.66
CA LEU A 99 -6.00 -16.13 -5.04
C LEU A 99 -6.63 -15.17 -4.03
N ALA A 100 -7.89 -14.80 -4.26
CA ALA A 100 -8.67 -13.96 -3.35
C ALA A 100 -9.63 -14.82 -2.55
N THR A 101 -9.65 -14.60 -1.24
CA THR A 101 -10.64 -15.18 -0.32
C THR A 101 -11.43 -14.03 0.29
N VAL A 102 -12.75 -14.10 0.20
CA VAL A 102 -13.64 -13.07 0.72
C VAL A 102 -14.56 -13.70 1.77
N VAL A 103 -14.68 -13.04 2.93
CA VAL A 103 -15.61 -13.43 3.99
C VAL A 103 -16.46 -12.20 4.31
N GLU A 104 -17.78 -12.36 4.27
CA GLU A 104 -18.74 -11.28 4.47
C GLU A 104 -19.71 -11.66 5.58
N PHE A 105 -19.85 -10.79 6.58
CA PHE A 105 -20.84 -10.93 7.63
C PHE A 105 -21.66 -9.64 7.71
N ASP A 106 -22.92 -9.74 7.34
CA ASP A 106 -23.93 -8.68 7.41
C ASP A 106 -23.46 -7.37 6.74
N CYS A 107 -22.80 -7.50 5.61
CA CYS A 107 -22.30 -6.37 4.82
C CYS A 107 -22.67 -6.56 3.36
N PRO A 108 -22.62 -5.47 2.56
CA PRO A 108 -22.92 -5.59 1.12
C PRO A 108 -21.97 -6.56 0.41
N SER A 109 -22.47 -7.23 -0.60
CA SER A 109 -21.65 -8.16 -1.41
C SER A 109 -20.51 -7.44 -2.12
N THR A 110 -19.35 -8.08 -2.17
CA THR A 110 -18.17 -7.57 -2.83
C THR A 110 -18.42 -7.48 -4.35
N PHE A 111 -18.04 -6.33 -4.94
CA PHE A 111 -18.07 -6.14 -6.39
C PHE A 111 -16.78 -6.72 -6.98
N LEU A 112 -16.91 -7.46 -8.08
CA LEU A 112 -15.77 -7.86 -8.91
C LEU A 112 -15.94 -7.21 -10.29
N LYS A 113 -15.00 -6.34 -10.64
CA LYS A 113 -14.95 -5.73 -11.97
C LYS A 113 -13.84 -6.43 -12.75
N ARG A 114 -14.22 -7.05 -13.85
CA ARG A 114 -13.31 -7.66 -14.82
C ARG A 114 -13.63 -7.06 -16.18
N ASN A 115 -12.66 -6.36 -16.76
CA ASN A 115 -12.88 -5.53 -17.94
C ASN A 115 -13.96 -4.48 -17.62
N ASN A 116 -15.04 -4.41 -18.37
CA ASN A 116 -16.15 -3.47 -18.12
C ASN A 116 -17.37 -4.14 -17.51
N HIS A 117 -17.23 -5.39 -17.04
CA HIS A 117 -18.31 -6.14 -16.42
C HIS A 117 -18.13 -6.16 -14.90
N VAL A 118 -19.23 -5.93 -14.18
CA VAL A 118 -19.25 -5.96 -12.73
C VAL A 118 -20.23 -7.03 -12.28
N ILE A 119 -19.74 -7.95 -11.48
CA ILE A 119 -20.54 -9.04 -10.91
C ILE A 119 -20.35 -9.08 -9.39
N VAL A 120 -21.23 -9.79 -8.71
CA VAL A 120 -21.06 -10.13 -7.30
C VAL A 120 -19.90 -11.14 -7.21
N PHE A 121 -18.93 -10.89 -6.30
CA PHE A 121 -17.88 -11.88 -6.03
C PHE A 121 -18.56 -13.19 -5.58
N PRO A 122 -18.22 -14.34 -6.17
CA PRO A 122 -18.93 -15.58 -5.88
C PRO A 122 -18.67 -16.05 -4.44
N THR A 123 -19.74 -16.20 -3.67
CA THR A 123 -19.69 -16.69 -2.29
C THR A 123 -20.78 -17.72 -2.05
N VAL A 124 -20.63 -18.52 -1.00
CA VAL A 124 -21.66 -19.43 -0.49
C VAL A 124 -21.90 -19.14 0.99
N GLU A 125 -23.13 -19.36 1.42
CA GLU A 125 -23.51 -19.19 2.84
C GLU A 125 -22.96 -20.33 3.68
N LYS A 126 -22.57 -19.99 4.90
CA LYS A 126 -21.97 -20.90 5.87
C LYS A 126 -22.38 -20.42 7.27
N VAL A 127 -22.67 -21.35 8.18
CA VAL A 127 -23.00 -20.99 9.57
C VAL A 127 -21.75 -21.17 10.44
N VAL A 128 -21.36 -20.11 11.13
CA VAL A 128 -20.22 -20.10 12.05
C VAL A 128 -20.68 -19.44 13.36
N GLY A 129 -20.57 -20.16 14.46
CA GLY A 129 -20.98 -19.62 15.77
C GLY A 129 -22.43 -19.16 15.83
N GLY A 130 -23.32 -19.81 15.08
CA GLY A 130 -24.73 -19.43 15.01
C GLY A 130 -25.03 -18.24 14.10
N LYS A 131 -24.01 -17.67 13.43
CA LYS A 131 -24.17 -16.54 12.50
C LYS A 131 -24.01 -17.04 11.07
N VAL A 132 -24.78 -16.45 10.16
CA VAL A 132 -24.68 -16.77 8.73
C VAL A 132 -23.64 -15.83 8.12
N ILE A 133 -22.58 -16.41 7.56
CA ILE A 133 -21.55 -15.67 6.82
C ILE A 133 -21.57 -16.12 5.37
N ARG A 134 -21.03 -15.29 4.49
CA ARG A 134 -20.79 -15.66 3.08
C ARG A 134 -19.30 -15.73 2.88
N GLU A 135 -18.84 -16.80 2.24
CA GLU A 135 -17.41 -17.02 1.99
C GLU A 135 -17.21 -17.53 0.57
N GLY A 136 -16.14 -17.06 -0.08
CA GLY A 136 -15.80 -17.53 -1.41
C GLY A 136 -14.33 -17.31 -1.75
N GLN A 137 -13.88 -18.03 -2.75
CA GLN A 137 -12.51 -17.89 -3.29
C GLN A 137 -12.56 -17.79 -4.80
N LEU A 138 -11.65 -17.01 -5.36
CA LEU A 138 -11.53 -16.85 -6.80
C LEU A 138 -10.10 -16.44 -7.14
N SER A 139 -9.55 -17.02 -8.22
CA SER A 139 -8.26 -16.56 -8.77
C SER A 139 -8.47 -15.30 -9.58
N LEU A 140 -7.84 -14.22 -9.14
CA LEU A 140 -7.90 -12.93 -9.81
C LEU A 140 -6.86 -12.85 -10.92
N GLN A 141 -7.13 -11.98 -11.87
CA GLN A 141 -6.27 -11.71 -13.02
C GLN A 141 -5.76 -10.28 -12.95
N GLU A 142 -4.66 -10.01 -13.65
CA GLU A 142 -4.17 -8.63 -13.79
C GLU A 142 -5.28 -7.73 -14.32
N ASN A 143 -5.43 -6.57 -13.71
CA ASN A 143 -6.44 -5.55 -13.98
C ASN A 143 -7.85 -5.84 -13.42
N ASP A 144 -8.05 -6.98 -12.75
CA ASP A 144 -9.27 -7.16 -11.96
C ASP A 144 -9.32 -6.11 -10.85
N VAL A 145 -10.54 -5.71 -10.48
CA VAL A 145 -10.77 -4.78 -9.38
C VAL A 145 -11.83 -5.37 -8.46
N LEU A 146 -11.55 -5.41 -7.17
CA LEU A 146 -12.57 -5.68 -6.14
C LEU A 146 -12.96 -4.35 -5.51
N VAL A 147 -14.24 -4.21 -5.19
CA VAL A 147 -14.72 -3.04 -4.43
C VAL A 147 -15.60 -3.57 -3.29
N ALA A 148 -15.33 -3.08 -2.09
CA ALA A 148 -16.13 -3.35 -0.90
C ALA A 148 -16.65 -2.02 -0.37
N VAL A 149 -17.93 -1.99 0.01
CA VAL A 149 -18.55 -0.77 0.53
C VAL A 149 -19.29 -1.11 1.82
N SER A 150 -19.42 -0.12 2.71
CA SER A 150 -20.33 -0.22 3.83
C SER A 150 -21.75 0.11 3.38
N ASP A 151 -22.74 -0.17 4.21
CA ASP A 151 -24.15 0.00 3.85
C ASP A 151 -24.52 1.47 3.63
N GLY A 152 -23.79 2.41 4.24
CA GLY A 152 -24.00 3.84 3.98
C GLY A 152 -23.87 4.21 2.52
N VAL A 153 -22.99 3.54 1.76
CA VAL A 153 -22.87 3.76 0.31
C VAL A 153 -24.10 3.20 -0.43
N ILE A 154 -24.55 2.03 -0.04
CA ILE A 154 -25.76 1.38 -0.62
C ILE A 154 -26.98 2.28 -0.42
N HIS A 155 -27.10 2.89 0.76
CA HIS A 155 -28.28 3.68 1.14
C HIS A 155 -28.18 5.15 0.72
N ALA A 156 -27.10 5.56 0.04
CA ALA A 156 -26.90 6.96 -0.34
C ALA A 156 -28.10 7.48 -1.12
N GLY A 157 -28.61 8.61 -0.70
CA GLY A 157 -29.75 9.28 -1.34
C GLY A 157 -31.12 8.82 -0.85
N ILE A 158 -31.18 7.84 0.05
CA ILE A 158 -32.46 7.32 0.56
C ILE A 158 -33.23 8.44 1.29
N GLY A 159 -34.54 8.53 1.02
CA GLY A 159 -35.38 9.58 1.59
C GLY A 159 -35.19 10.95 0.95
N GLY A 160 -34.33 11.05 -0.04
CA GLY A 160 -34.03 12.29 -0.76
C GLY A 160 -34.06 12.07 -2.27
N LEU A 161 -32.89 12.13 -2.90
CA LEU A 161 -32.79 12.02 -4.35
C LEU A 161 -33.17 10.63 -4.88
N LEU A 162 -32.96 9.58 -4.09
CA LEU A 162 -33.21 8.20 -4.50
C LEU A 162 -34.17 7.53 -3.52
N LYS A 163 -35.27 7.00 -4.06
CA LYS A 163 -36.34 6.44 -3.25
C LYS A 163 -35.88 5.26 -2.38
N LEU A 164 -35.05 4.40 -2.94
CA LEU A 164 -34.53 3.20 -2.28
C LEU A 164 -33.03 3.23 -2.02
N GLY A 165 -32.40 4.42 -2.18
CA GLY A 165 -30.95 4.57 -2.11
C GLY A 165 -30.28 4.24 -3.43
N TRP A 166 -28.95 4.38 -3.49
CA TRP A 166 -28.17 4.11 -4.70
C TRP A 166 -28.22 2.64 -5.08
N GLY A 167 -28.10 1.77 -4.09
CA GLY A 167 -28.26 0.33 -4.28
C GLY A 167 -27.03 -0.33 -4.91
N TRP A 168 -26.93 -1.64 -4.71
CA TRP A 168 -25.81 -2.43 -5.24
C TRP A 168 -25.73 -2.31 -6.77
N GLN A 169 -26.88 -2.43 -7.47
CA GLN A 169 -26.91 -2.36 -8.94
C GLN A 169 -26.53 -0.98 -9.45
N GLY A 170 -26.93 0.08 -8.76
CA GLY A 170 -26.54 1.46 -9.15
C GLY A 170 -25.04 1.66 -9.03
N ILE A 171 -24.44 1.17 -7.96
CA ILE A 171 -22.98 1.23 -7.77
C ILE A 171 -22.29 0.41 -8.85
N ALA A 172 -22.78 -0.80 -9.12
CA ALA A 172 -22.24 -1.67 -10.18
C ALA A 172 -22.26 -0.99 -11.55
N GLN A 173 -23.34 -0.29 -11.87
CA GLN A 173 -23.45 0.47 -13.12
C GLN A 173 -22.41 1.59 -13.19
N GLN A 174 -22.20 2.30 -12.10
CA GLN A 174 -21.17 3.34 -12.00
C GLN A 174 -19.78 2.75 -12.21
N LEU A 175 -19.50 1.62 -11.56
CA LEU A 175 -18.19 0.95 -11.68
C LEU A 175 -17.95 0.42 -13.09
N ALA A 176 -19.00 0.01 -13.80
CA ALA A 176 -18.92 -0.52 -15.15
C ALA A 176 -18.79 0.59 -16.20
N SER A 177 -19.11 1.84 -15.87
CA SER A 177 -19.14 2.95 -16.83
C SER A 177 -17.73 3.30 -17.32
N GLU A 178 -17.65 3.88 -18.53
CA GLU A 178 -16.38 4.34 -19.08
C GLU A 178 -15.73 5.44 -18.23
N SER A 179 -16.55 6.20 -17.52
CA SER A 179 -16.05 7.27 -16.65
C SER A 179 -15.33 6.70 -15.41
N ALA A 180 -15.56 5.42 -15.09
CA ALA A 180 -14.90 4.77 -13.96
C ALA A 180 -13.58 4.08 -14.39
N LYS A 181 -12.74 4.80 -15.11
CA LYS A 181 -11.41 4.30 -15.46
C LYS A 181 -10.58 4.12 -14.21
N VAL A 182 -10.13 2.90 -13.99
CA VAL A 182 -9.32 2.59 -12.82
C VAL A 182 -7.86 2.86 -13.15
N ILE A 183 -7.45 4.10 -12.93
CA ILE A 183 -6.04 4.49 -13.06
C ILE A 183 -5.27 3.89 -11.88
N ASN A 184 -5.80 4.11 -10.67
CA ASN A 184 -5.28 3.49 -9.45
C ASN A 184 -6.44 3.29 -8.46
N ALA A 185 -6.18 2.50 -7.42
CA ALA A 185 -7.22 2.14 -6.45
C ALA A 185 -7.75 3.36 -5.68
N ASP A 186 -6.84 4.28 -5.29
CA ASP A 186 -7.27 5.48 -4.55
C ASP A 186 -8.23 6.33 -5.37
N SER A 187 -7.93 6.58 -6.64
CA SER A 187 -8.79 7.40 -7.48
C SER A 187 -10.18 6.78 -7.64
N LEU A 188 -10.26 5.46 -7.73
CA LEU A 188 -11.55 4.79 -7.84
C LEU A 188 -12.36 4.94 -6.54
N SER A 189 -11.75 4.68 -5.38
CA SER A 189 -12.46 4.84 -4.11
C SER A 189 -12.94 6.27 -3.89
N GLN A 190 -12.12 7.26 -4.25
CA GLN A 190 -12.50 8.67 -4.18
C GLN A 190 -13.67 8.99 -5.12
N GLN A 191 -13.65 8.43 -6.33
CA GLN A 191 -14.72 8.65 -7.31
C GLN A 191 -16.06 8.12 -6.78
N VAL A 192 -16.06 6.91 -6.22
CA VAL A 192 -17.29 6.30 -5.66
C VAL A 192 -17.79 7.13 -4.46
N ILE A 193 -16.90 7.54 -3.56
CA ILE A 193 -17.28 8.35 -2.40
C ILE A 193 -17.84 9.72 -2.84
N ARG A 194 -17.29 10.34 -3.88
CA ARG A 194 -17.83 11.61 -4.41
C ARG A 194 -19.25 11.43 -4.95
N CYS A 195 -19.52 10.33 -5.65
CA CYS A 195 -20.89 10.03 -6.11
C CYS A 195 -21.82 9.84 -4.91
N CYS A 196 -21.38 9.08 -3.92
CA CYS A 196 -22.12 8.85 -2.67
C CYS A 196 -22.48 10.19 -1.99
N GLN A 197 -21.49 11.07 -1.84
CA GLN A 197 -21.65 12.39 -1.23
C GLN A 197 -22.66 13.24 -2.02
N GLY A 198 -22.61 13.16 -3.34
CA GLY A 198 -23.56 13.85 -4.22
C GLY A 198 -24.99 13.39 -3.99
N TYR A 199 -25.22 12.08 -3.89
CA TYR A 199 -26.55 11.53 -3.62
C TYR A 199 -27.06 11.94 -2.23
N TYR A 200 -26.17 12.12 -1.27
CA TYR A 200 -26.52 12.60 0.08
C TYR A 200 -26.69 14.13 0.14
N LEU A 201 -26.48 14.84 -0.96
CA LEU A 201 -26.52 16.32 -0.99
C LEU A 201 -25.59 16.93 0.07
N ASP A 202 -24.43 16.35 0.21
CA ASP A 202 -23.37 16.75 1.17
C ASP A 202 -23.74 16.58 2.65
N LYS A 203 -24.86 15.88 2.94
CA LYS A 203 -25.27 15.57 4.32
C LYS A 203 -25.46 14.07 4.45
N ALA A 204 -24.34 13.39 4.67
CA ALA A 204 -24.34 11.92 4.75
C ALA A 204 -25.31 11.43 5.85
N GLY A 205 -26.23 10.59 5.45
CA GLY A 205 -27.19 9.99 6.38
C GLY A 205 -26.59 8.87 7.21
N ASP A 206 -25.44 8.35 6.77
CA ASP A 206 -24.74 7.29 7.47
C ASP A 206 -23.25 7.33 7.13
N ASP A 207 -22.44 6.71 7.97
CA ASP A 207 -21.02 6.50 7.69
C ASP A 207 -20.88 5.69 6.42
N SER A 208 -19.95 6.07 5.56
CA SER A 208 -19.79 5.46 4.24
C SER A 208 -18.32 5.19 3.98
N THR A 209 -18.02 3.95 3.65
CA THR A 209 -16.65 3.49 3.37
C THR A 209 -16.61 2.80 2.02
N VAL A 210 -15.60 3.13 1.24
CA VAL A 210 -15.30 2.46 -0.04
C VAL A 210 -13.86 2.00 0.01
N VAL A 211 -13.66 0.71 -0.19
CA VAL A 211 -12.32 0.12 -0.36
C VAL A 211 -12.27 -0.47 -1.76
N SER A 212 -11.30 -0.06 -2.55
CA SER A 212 -11.06 -0.62 -3.88
C SER A 212 -9.71 -1.32 -3.87
N VAL A 213 -9.64 -2.43 -4.60
CA VAL A 213 -8.41 -3.23 -4.71
C VAL A 213 -8.17 -3.49 -6.20
N LYS A 214 -7.09 -2.92 -6.73
CA LYS A 214 -6.70 -3.15 -8.13
C LYS A 214 -5.58 -4.18 -8.17
N ILE A 215 -5.77 -5.21 -8.98
CA ILE A 215 -4.77 -6.26 -9.16
C ILE A 215 -3.86 -5.86 -10.30
N ARG A 216 -2.56 -5.78 -10.04
CA ARG A 216 -1.57 -5.38 -11.02
C ARG A 216 -0.25 -6.08 -10.76
N ARG A 217 0.70 -5.91 -11.67
CA ARG A 217 2.06 -6.42 -11.43
C ARG A 217 2.74 -5.56 -10.37
N PRO A 218 3.59 -6.16 -9.52
CA PRO A 218 4.31 -5.36 -8.53
C PRO A 218 5.31 -4.42 -9.21
N LEU A 219 5.44 -3.23 -8.63
CA LEU A 219 6.41 -2.23 -9.08
C LEU A 219 7.72 -2.43 -8.31
N HIS A 220 8.81 -2.62 -9.07
CA HIS A 220 10.14 -2.91 -8.51
C HIS A 220 11.00 -1.66 -8.51
N LEU A 221 11.87 -1.57 -7.51
CA LEU A 221 12.90 -0.55 -7.43
C LEU A 221 14.15 -1.17 -6.82
N THR A 222 15.31 -0.90 -7.44
CA THR A 222 16.59 -1.35 -6.89
C THR A 222 17.46 -0.13 -6.63
N ILE A 223 18.03 -0.07 -5.41
CA ILE A 223 19.02 0.94 -5.02
C ILE A 223 20.40 0.28 -5.01
N LEU A 224 21.35 0.87 -5.70
CA LEU A 224 22.76 0.51 -5.58
C LEU A 224 23.44 1.61 -4.74
N THR A 225 24.06 1.23 -3.64
CA THR A 225 24.69 2.19 -2.74
C THR A 225 26.03 1.66 -2.20
N GLY A 226 27.09 2.35 -2.50
CA GLY A 226 28.43 2.02 -2.08
C GLY A 226 29.16 1.06 -3.03
N PRO A 227 30.49 1.15 -3.08
CA PRO A 227 31.27 0.23 -3.89
C PRO A 227 31.35 -1.16 -3.24
N PRO A 228 31.50 -2.23 -4.03
CA PRO A 228 31.79 -3.56 -3.46
C PRO A 228 33.11 -3.53 -2.67
N ALA A 229 33.23 -4.48 -1.76
CA ALA A 229 34.45 -4.61 -0.94
C ALA A 229 35.69 -4.83 -1.84
N ASP A 230 35.53 -5.60 -2.91
CA ASP A 230 36.60 -5.89 -3.87
C ASP A 230 36.25 -5.26 -5.22
N ARG A 231 37.14 -4.37 -5.67
CA ARG A 231 36.96 -3.65 -6.95
C ARG A 231 36.85 -4.57 -8.17
N SER A 232 37.36 -5.79 -8.07
CA SER A 232 37.23 -6.77 -9.15
C SER A 232 35.79 -7.16 -9.42
N TYR A 233 34.89 -6.93 -8.47
CA TYR A 233 33.45 -7.21 -8.61
C TYR A 233 32.64 -6.03 -9.17
N ASP A 234 33.27 -4.88 -9.42
CA ASP A 234 32.56 -3.68 -9.93
C ASP A 234 31.69 -4.01 -11.15
N GLN A 235 32.27 -4.64 -12.16
CA GLN A 235 31.55 -4.98 -13.40
C GLN A 235 30.37 -5.91 -13.13
N LYS A 236 30.61 -6.93 -12.33
CA LYS A 236 29.57 -7.94 -12.00
C LYS A 236 28.41 -7.29 -11.25
N VAL A 237 28.70 -6.46 -10.28
CA VAL A 237 27.68 -5.78 -9.46
C VAL A 237 26.88 -4.78 -10.32
N VAL A 238 27.55 -3.99 -11.14
CA VAL A 238 26.86 -3.03 -12.03
C VAL A 238 25.97 -3.76 -13.03
N LYS A 239 26.47 -4.83 -13.65
CA LYS A 239 25.69 -5.62 -14.60
C LYS A 239 24.43 -6.18 -13.93
N ARG A 240 24.58 -6.75 -12.74
CA ARG A 240 23.48 -7.30 -11.98
C ARG A 240 22.45 -6.24 -11.61
N PHE A 241 22.93 -5.06 -11.19
CA PHE A 241 22.07 -3.91 -10.88
C PHE A 241 21.24 -3.50 -12.10
N LEU A 242 21.89 -3.37 -13.26
CA LEU A 242 21.20 -2.95 -14.49
C LEU A 242 20.18 -3.97 -14.97
N GLN A 243 20.36 -5.25 -14.65
CA GLN A 243 19.44 -6.34 -15.05
C GLN A 243 18.22 -6.43 -14.14
N GLN A 244 18.21 -5.73 -13.00
CA GLN A 244 17.07 -5.77 -12.11
C GLN A 244 15.84 -5.16 -12.77
N PRO A 245 14.63 -5.68 -12.49
CA PRO A 245 13.42 -5.11 -13.08
C PRO A 245 13.07 -3.77 -12.43
N GLY A 246 12.31 -2.96 -13.14
CA GLY A 246 11.75 -1.72 -12.63
C GLY A 246 12.74 -0.58 -12.56
N LYS A 247 12.49 0.33 -11.63
CA LYS A 247 13.27 1.56 -11.49
C LYS A 247 14.60 1.31 -10.81
N LYS A 248 15.59 2.13 -11.16
CA LYS A 248 16.97 2.01 -10.68
C LYS A 248 17.43 3.34 -10.09
N VAL A 249 17.96 3.26 -8.88
CA VAL A 249 18.48 4.40 -8.14
C VAL A 249 19.94 4.11 -7.76
N ILE A 250 20.80 5.10 -7.93
CA ILE A 250 22.16 5.06 -7.41
C ILE A 250 22.23 6.09 -6.27
N ALA A 251 22.70 5.63 -5.10
CA ALA A 251 22.88 6.49 -3.94
C ALA A 251 24.38 6.49 -3.56
N GLY A 252 25.08 7.52 -3.99
CA GLY A 252 26.50 7.67 -3.70
C GLY A 252 27.29 8.14 -4.92
N GLY A 253 28.10 9.19 -4.76
CA GLY A 253 28.92 9.72 -5.84
C GLY A 253 29.97 8.73 -6.35
N THR A 254 30.64 8.02 -5.44
CA THR A 254 31.62 6.98 -5.82
C THR A 254 30.92 5.87 -6.59
N THR A 255 29.74 5.46 -6.15
CA THR A 255 28.95 4.43 -6.82
C THR A 255 28.56 4.88 -8.22
N ALA A 256 28.10 6.13 -8.35
CA ALA A 256 27.74 6.71 -9.64
C ALA A 256 28.93 6.74 -10.61
N ASN A 257 30.11 7.07 -10.11
CA ASN A 257 31.34 7.07 -10.91
C ASN A 257 31.67 5.64 -11.39
N ILE A 258 31.51 4.64 -10.54
CA ILE A 258 31.73 3.23 -10.91
C ILE A 258 30.77 2.83 -12.05
N VAL A 259 29.48 3.15 -11.89
CA VAL A 259 28.48 2.82 -12.93
C VAL A 259 28.79 3.55 -14.22
N SER A 260 29.15 4.84 -14.15
CA SER A 260 29.55 5.63 -15.32
C SER A 260 30.73 4.99 -16.03
N ARG A 261 31.76 4.61 -15.29
CA ARG A 261 32.96 3.97 -15.84
C ARG A 261 32.66 2.63 -16.50
N VAL A 262 31.94 1.77 -15.79
CA VAL A 262 31.64 0.40 -16.26
C VAL A 262 30.73 0.42 -17.50
N THR A 263 29.77 1.34 -17.55
CA THR A 263 28.81 1.43 -18.66
C THR A 263 29.29 2.34 -19.79
N SER A 264 30.34 3.12 -19.58
CA SER A 264 30.81 4.19 -20.50
C SER A 264 29.70 5.23 -20.76
N ARG A 265 28.81 5.44 -19.78
CA ARG A 265 27.73 6.45 -19.84
C ARG A 265 28.15 7.65 -18.96
N PRO A 266 28.11 8.87 -19.47
CA PRO A 266 28.56 10.02 -18.67
C PRO A 266 27.64 10.29 -17.47
N LEU A 267 28.28 10.66 -16.38
CA LEU A 267 27.59 11.18 -15.20
C LEU A 267 27.50 12.69 -15.31
N LYS A 268 26.27 13.22 -15.34
CA LYS A 268 26.02 14.67 -15.39
C LYS A 268 25.43 15.08 -14.06
N VAL A 269 26.04 16.05 -13.38
CA VAL A 269 25.55 16.54 -12.10
C VAL A 269 24.56 17.68 -12.35
N ASN A 270 23.40 17.62 -11.72
CA ASN A 270 22.42 18.70 -11.75
C ASN A 270 22.85 19.76 -10.73
N LEU A 271 23.19 20.94 -11.22
CA LEU A 271 23.69 22.02 -10.36
C LEU A 271 22.58 22.82 -9.68
N ASP A 272 21.32 22.54 -10.00
CA ASP A 272 20.19 23.22 -9.35
C ASP A 272 19.98 22.65 -7.94
N TYR A 273 20.14 23.50 -6.93
CA TYR A 273 19.86 23.14 -5.54
C TYR A 273 18.43 23.54 -5.21
N HIS A 274 17.59 22.55 -4.98
CA HIS A 274 16.20 22.77 -4.54
C HIS A 274 16.10 22.90 -3.04
N ASP A 275 17.03 22.29 -2.31
CA ASP A 275 17.17 22.38 -0.86
C ASP A 275 18.66 22.42 -0.54
N PRO A 276 19.17 23.51 0.04
CA PRO A 276 20.60 23.61 0.32
C PRO A 276 21.14 22.54 1.28
N ALA A 277 20.29 21.92 2.07
CA ALA A 277 20.69 20.86 3.00
C ALA A 277 20.82 19.50 2.32
N ILE A 278 20.32 19.36 1.08
CA ILE A 278 20.33 18.10 0.33
C ILE A 278 21.26 18.25 -0.88
N PRO A 279 22.28 17.41 -1.01
CA PRO A 279 23.18 17.47 -2.16
C PRO A 279 22.45 17.35 -3.50
N PRO A 280 22.98 17.92 -4.58
CA PRO A 280 22.34 17.88 -5.89
C PRO A 280 22.28 16.46 -6.44
N THR A 281 21.29 16.22 -7.31
CA THR A 281 21.14 14.94 -8.00
C THR A 281 22.06 14.88 -9.22
N GLY A 282 22.28 13.66 -9.71
CA GLY A 282 22.97 13.42 -10.97
C GLY A 282 22.08 12.70 -11.97
N ARG A 283 22.64 12.48 -13.14
CA ARG A 283 21.94 11.80 -14.23
C ARG A 283 22.91 10.88 -14.97
N ILE A 284 22.51 9.62 -15.14
CA ILE A 284 23.19 8.63 -16.00
C ILE A 284 22.09 8.00 -16.86
N GLU A 285 22.36 7.85 -18.15
CA GLU A 285 21.37 7.25 -19.06
C GLU A 285 20.99 5.84 -18.59
N GLY A 286 19.67 5.57 -18.48
CA GLY A 286 19.15 4.27 -18.04
C GLY A 286 18.99 4.15 -16.53
N ILE A 287 19.31 5.19 -15.76
CA ILE A 287 19.13 5.25 -14.31
C ILE A 287 18.06 6.30 -14.00
N ASP A 288 17.12 5.95 -13.16
CA ASP A 288 15.98 6.81 -12.87
C ASP A 288 16.31 7.95 -11.91
N LEU A 289 17.28 7.72 -11.00
CA LEU A 289 17.71 8.75 -10.05
C LEU A 289 19.12 8.45 -9.58
N VAL A 290 19.96 9.49 -9.58
CA VAL A 290 21.31 9.43 -9.00
C VAL A 290 21.38 10.48 -7.90
N THR A 291 21.70 10.05 -6.67
CA THR A 291 21.82 10.96 -5.53
C THR A 291 23.18 10.82 -4.87
N GLU A 292 23.49 11.75 -3.99
CA GLU A 292 24.56 11.56 -3.00
C GLU A 292 24.16 10.39 -2.10
N GLY A 293 25.06 9.92 -1.27
CA GLY A 293 24.86 8.68 -0.51
C GLY A 293 24.07 8.83 0.79
N VAL A 294 24.82 8.74 1.91
CA VAL A 294 24.22 8.58 3.25
C VAL A 294 23.33 9.76 3.65
N LEU A 295 23.73 10.99 3.30
CA LEU A 295 22.94 12.18 3.66
C LEU A 295 21.57 12.15 3.00
N THR A 296 21.52 11.82 1.71
CA THR A 296 20.25 11.76 0.97
C THR A 296 19.40 10.58 1.46
N LEU A 297 20.01 9.43 1.70
CA LEU A 297 19.28 8.27 2.25
C LEU A 297 18.67 8.59 3.61
N ASN A 298 19.45 9.25 4.49
CA ASN A 298 18.95 9.63 5.82
C ASN A 298 17.80 10.63 5.71
N ALA A 299 17.93 11.63 4.84
CA ALA A 299 16.87 12.61 4.60
C ALA A 299 15.62 11.95 4.01
N ALA A 300 15.78 10.95 3.13
CA ALA A 300 14.65 10.21 2.59
C ALA A 300 13.89 9.45 3.70
N VAL A 301 14.62 8.86 4.66
CA VAL A 301 14.00 8.21 5.82
C VAL A 301 13.12 9.22 6.58
N ASP A 302 13.65 10.42 6.83
CA ASP A 302 12.91 11.47 7.54
C ASP A 302 11.65 11.86 6.75
N ARG A 303 11.76 12.00 5.44
CA ARG A 303 10.62 12.34 4.59
C ARG A 303 9.56 11.23 4.59
N LEU A 304 9.99 9.98 4.58
CA LEU A 304 9.06 8.83 4.65
C LEU A 304 8.31 8.79 5.97
N ARG A 305 8.93 9.24 7.06
CA ARG A 305 8.30 9.30 8.38
C ARG A 305 7.33 10.47 8.54
N SER A 306 7.47 11.51 7.72
CA SER A 306 6.62 12.70 7.81
C SER A 306 5.23 12.44 7.21
N ALA A 307 4.27 13.32 7.53
CA ALA A 307 2.88 13.18 7.10
C ALA A 307 2.66 13.39 5.60
N GLY A 308 3.66 13.91 4.88
CA GLY A 308 3.58 14.08 3.43
C GLY A 308 4.91 14.57 2.88
N ILE A 309 5.25 14.11 1.69
CA ILE A 309 6.53 14.46 1.06
C ILE A 309 6.43 15.77 0.27
N GLY A 310 5.23 16.12 -0.17
CA GLY A 310 5.02 17.33 -0.96
C GLY A 310 5.56 17.20 -2.38
N LYS A 311 5.71 18.35 -3.04
CA LYS A 311 6.14 18.42 -4.44
C LYS A 311 7.60 18.85 -4.60
N GLN A 312 8.37 18.82 -3.54
CA GLN A 312 9.79 19.21 -3.56
C GLN A 312 10.57 18.35 -4.53
N GLN A 313 11.57 18.95 -5.18
CA GLN A 313 12.35 18.29 -6.23
C GLN A 313 13.77 17.95 -5.80
N ASP A 314 14.10 18.09 -4.53
CA ASP A 314 15.40 17.66 -4.00
C ASP A 314 15.54 16.14 -4.07
N GLY A 315 16.77 15.65 -4.02
CA GLY A 315 17.08 14.22 -4.18
C GLY A 315 16.41 13.33 -3.16
N ALA A 316 16.29 13.80 -1.91
CA ALA A 316 15.64 13.01 -0.84
C ALA A 316 14.14 12.86 -1.07
N SER A 317 13.48 13.94 -1.50
CA SER A 317 12.04 13.91 -1.78
C SER A 317 11.72 13.07 -3.02
N LEU A 318 12.55 13.19 -4.07
CA LEU A 318 12.42 12.36 -5.26
C LEU A 318 12.56 10.87 -4.91
N LEU A 319 13.59 10.54 -4.12
CA LEU A 319 13.83 9.15 -3.68
C LEU A 319 12.67 8.64 -2.83
N ALA A 320 12.19 9.44 -1.88
CA ALA A 320 11.09 9.04 -1.01
C ALA A 320 9.81 8.75 -1.81
N ARG A 321 9.48 9.60 -2.80
CA ARG A 321 8.32 9.36 -3.67
C ARG A 321 8.47 8.07 -4.48
N MET A 322 9.66 7.82 -5.04
CA MET A 322 9.92 6.59 -5.78
C MET A 322 9.79 5.35 -4.89
N LEU A 323 10.26 5.45 -3.65
CA LEU A 323 10.14 4.35 -2.67
C LEU A 323 8.67 4.10 -2.30
N LEU A 324 7.87 5.16 -2.16
CA LEU A 324 6.44 5.01 -1.85
C LEU A 324 5.66 4.36 -3.00
N GLU A 325 6.05 4.63 -4.24
CA GLU A 325 5.40 4.01 -5.42
C GLU A 325 5.75 2.54 -5.57
N ALA A 326 6.95 2.13 -5.13
CA ALA A 326 7.42 0.76 -5.32
C ALA A 326 6.73 -0.20 -4.34
N ASP A 327 6.59 -1.44 -4.74
CA ASP A 327 6.05 -2.53 -3.91
C ASP A 327 7.17 -3.44 -3.41
N GLN A 328 8.16 -3.68 -4.28
CA GLN A 328 9.32 -4.54 -3.97
C GLN A 328 10.58 -3.72 -4.18
N ILE A 329 11.37 -3.61 -3.12
CA ILE A 329 12.57 -2.77 -3.09
C ILE A 329 13.75 -3.65 -2.74
N ASN A 330 14.76 -3.66 -3.62
CA ASN A 330 16.02 -4.36 -3.38
C ASN A 330 17.12 -3.32 -3.19
N ILE A 331 17.94 -3.53 -2.16
CA ILE A 331 19.10 -2.67 -1.90
C ILE A 331 20.35 -3.52 -2.09
N ILE A 332 21.17 -3.15 -3.06
CA ILE A 332 22.51 -3.73 -3.24
C ILE A 332 23.48 -2.76 -2.59
N ALA A 333 24.01 -3.16 -1.44
CA ALA A 333 24.84 -2.30 -0.61
C ALA A 333 26.29 -2.77 -0.68
N GLY A 334 27.16 -1.90 -1.16
CA GLY A 334 28.58 -2.18 -1.18
C GLY A 334 29.19 -2.09 0.22
N SER A 335 30.03 -3.05 0.56
CA SER A 335 30.67 -3.12 1.87
C SER A 335 32.06 -2.51 1.93
N ALA A 336 32.54 -1.87 0.84
CA ALA A 336 33.82 -1.18 0.84
C ALA A 336 33.85 -0.06 1.86
N VAL A 337 34.95 0.03 2.60
CA VAL A 337 35.21 1.14 3.52
C VAL A 337 35.84 2.27 2.71
N ASN A 338 35.27 3.47 2.76
CA ASN A 338 35.81 4.62 2.07
C ASN A 338 37.04 5.15 2.83
N PRO A 339 38.25 5.04 2.25
CA PRO A 339 39.48 5.50 2.97
C PRO A 339 39.45 7.00 3.32
N ALA A 340 38.76 7.82 2.51
CA ALA A 340 38.68 9.26 2.77
C ALA A 340 37.92 9.59 4.05
N HIS A 341 37.17 8.64 4.59
CA HIS A 341 36.36 8.83 5.79
C HIS A 341 36.86 7.96 6.97
N GLN A 342 37.99 7.28 6.81
CA GLN A 342 38.56 6.48 7.90
C GLN A 342 39.19 7.38 8.97
N ASN A 343 38.49 7.50 10.08
CA ASN A 343 39.09 7.96 11.32
C ASN A 343 39.65 6.70 12.03
N PRO A 344 40.98 6.63 12.27
CA PRO A 344 41.57 5.41 12.86
C PRO A 344 41.03 5.04 14.23
N ASN A 345 40.32 5.94 14.88
CA ASN A 345 39.78 5.70 16.23
C ASN A 345 38.36 5.17 16.24
N PHE A 346 37.68 5.08 15.05
CA PHE A 346 36.26 4.63 15.00
C PHE A 346 35.96 3.86 13.72
N PRO A 347 35.51 2.61 13.83
CA PRO A 347 34.88 1.91 12.69
C PRO A 347 33.43 2.42 12.48
N VAL A 348 33.24 3.73 12.56
CA VAL A 348 31.92 4.35 12.70
C VAL A 348 31.16 4.42 11.38
N GLN A 349 31.86 4.40 10.25
CA GLN A 349 31.19 4.71 8.99
C GLN A 349 30.48 3.53 8.34
N ILE A 350 30.99 2.32 8.50
CA ILE A 350 30.20 1.13 8.14
C ILE A 350 28.93 1.12 9.00
N ASN A 351 29.05 1.53 10.26
CA ASN A 351 27.92 1.63 11.19
C ASN A 351 26.89 2.66 10.77
N ILE A 352 27.31 3.87 10.34
CA ILE A 352 26.35 4.92 9.93
C ILE A 352 25.54 4.47 8.71
N LYS A 353 26.19 3.94 7.70
CA LYS A 353 25.53 3.44 6.49
C LYS A 353 24.58 2.29 6.84
N SER A 354 25.05 1.31 7.61
CA SER A 354 24.21 0.19 8.07
C SER A 354 23.01 0.69 8.86
N GLN A 355 23.22 1.65 9.77
CA GLN A 355 22.13 2.21 10.58
C GLN A 355 21.08 2.89 9.69
N VAL A 356 21.51 3.72 8.74
CA VAL A 356 20.58 4.42 7.83
C VAL A 356 19.82 3.41 6.97
N LEU A 357 20.49 2.39 6.44
CA LEU A 357 19.84 1.36 5.64
C LEU A 357 18.87 0.53 6.48
N ASN A 358 19.21 0.22 7.73
CA ASN A 358 18.31 -0.49 8.63
C ASN A 358 17.08 0.35 8.98
N GLN A 359 17.26 1.66 9.19
CA GLN A 359 16.14 2.59 9.41
C GLN A 359 15.24 2.68 8.17
N LEU A 360 15.84 2.73 6.99
CA LEU A 360 15.10 2.75 5.73
C LEU A 360 14.28 1.45 5.58
N LEU A 361 14.91 0.31 5.85
CA LEU A 361 14.24 -0.99 5.81
C LEU A 361 13.04 -1.01 6.74
N ALA A 362 13.22 -0.55 7.99
CA ALA A 362 12.16 -0.55 9.00
C ALA A 362 10.97 0.32 8.57
N VAL A 363 11.24 1.54 8.10
CA VAL A 363 10.20 2.47 7.66
C VAL A 363 9.44 1.91 6.46
N LEU A 364 10.12 1.32 5.49
CA LEU A 364 9.48 0.75 4.30
C LEU A 364 8.64 -0.48 4.67
N LYS A 365 9.11 -1.31 5.58
CA LYS A 365 8.33 -2.46 6.06
C LYS A 365 7.07 -2.01 6.80
N GLU A 366 7.16 -0.95 7.61
CA GLU A 366 5.98 -0.35 8.27
C GLU A 366 4.94 0.12 7.25
N LYS A 367 5.39 0.57 6.07
CA LYS A 367 4.51 1.02 5.00
C LYS A 367 4.03 -0.14 4.11
N GLY A 368 4.32 -1.37 4.49
CA GLY A 368 3.86 -2.56 3.78
C GLY A 368 4.69 -2.95 2.56
N LYS A 369 5.88 -2.37 2.41
CA LYS A 369 6.77 -2.70 1.29
C LYS A 369 7.55 -3.98 1.58
N GLN A 370 7.86 -4.74 0.52
CA GLN A 370 8.78 -5.87 0.62
C GLN A 370 10.19 -5.34 0.31
N VAL A 371 11.08 -5.46 1.27
CA VAL A 371 12.42 -4.87 1.16
C VAL A 371 13.47 -5.93 1.52
N ALA A 372 14.51 -6.01 0.71
CA ALA A 372 15.65 -6.88 0.96
C ALA A 372 16.95 -6.08 0.77
N ILE A 373 17.94 -6.35 1.61
CA ILE A 373 19.31 -5.81 1.48
C ILE A 373 20.25 -6.96 1.20
N GLU A 374 21.11 -6.75 0.22
CA GLU A 374 22.22 -7.66 -0.09
C GLU A 374 23.51 -6.86 -0.01
N TRP A 375 24.48 -7.36 0.77
CA TRP A 375 25.80 -6.74 0.91
C TRP A 375 26.78 -7.38 -0.09
N VAL A 376 27.51 -6.55 -0.83
CA VAL A 376 28.46 -6.99 -1.85
C VAL A 376 29.87 -6.44 -1.58
#